data_e60a571e3a9d34f331e8126a952c4416
#
_entry.id   e60a571e3a9d34f331e8126a952c4416
#
_cell.length_a   1.000
_cell.length_b   1.000
_cell.length_c   1.000
_cell.angle_alpha   90.00
_cell.angle_beta   90.00
_cell.angle_gamma   90.00
#
_symmetry.space_group_name_H-M   'P 1'
#
loop_
_entity.id
_entity.type
_entity.pdbx_description
1 polymer ?
#
loop_
_entity_poly.entity_id
_entity_poly.type
_entity_poly.pdbx_seq_one_letter_code
_entity_poly.pdbx_strand_id
1 'polypeptide(L)'
;PYQLALTAGDHVLALRVTDGAAELQRVVLTPATEPAAYDPAAVQGGDAAEVIPIEGESAVLKSSLSLIPLSDDSSPRVSPADPTVSRLNYIGGAHWSSPNDTITWKVNVEKAGYYALGFLYRQSELLGGVSYRRLAVDGAVPFAEAERIKFKYGTSWDYQTFSQGNKPYYLYFTAGEHTLSLSVTAGELNEIHKELEATVSRMGDLYV
;
A
#
# COMPACT_ATOMS: atom_id res chain seq x y z
N PRO A 1 6.78 -6.70 -6.30
CA PRO A 1 7.28 -6.73 -7.67
C PRO A 1 7.37 -5.30 -8.22
N TYR A 2 8.41 -5.00 -8.97
CA TYR A 2 8.54 -3.72 -9.69
C TYR A 2 7.78 -3.84 -11.01
N GLN A 3 7.00 -2.80 -11.34
CA GLN A 3 6.34 -2.69 -12.64
C GLN A 3 7.20 -1.84 -13.57
N LEU A 4 7.50 -2.37 -14.74
CA LEU A 4 8.24 -1.70 -15.79
C LEU A 4 7.31 -1.54 -17.00
N ALA A 5 7.14 -0.32 -17.48
CA ALA A 5 6.46 -0.07 -18.74
C ALA A 5 7.48 -0.29 -19.89
N LEU A 6 7.27 -1.33 -20.66
CA LEU A 6 8.11 -1.65 -21.82
C LEU A 6 7.27 -1.52 -23.08
N THR A 7 7.79 -0.80 -24.08
CA THR A 7 7.21 -0.75 -25.43
C THR A 7 7.60 -2.01 -26.20
N ALA A 8 7.05 -2.20 -27.40
CA ALA A 8 7.56 -3.25 -28.28
C ALA A 8 8.97 -2.88 -28.78
N GLY A 9 9.90 -3.81 -28.74
CA GLY A 9 11.29 -3.64 -29.19
C GLY A 9 12.31 -4.19 -28.21
N ASP A 10 13.58 -3.91 -28.48
CA ASP A 10 14.71 -4.34 -27.67
C ASP A 10 14.89 -3.41 -26.47
N HIS A 11 15.04 -3.99 -25.27
CA HIS A 11 15.27 -3.27 -24.04
C HIS A 11 16.48 -3.81 -23.30
N VAL A 12 17.20 -2.94 -22.61
CA VAL A 12 18.32 -3.31 -21.75
C VAL A 12 17.91 -3.14 -20.29
N LEU A 13 17.91 -4.25 -19.54
CA LEU A 13 17.74 -4.22 -18.10
C LEU A 13 19.11 -4.21 -17.43
N ALA A 14 19.47 -3.10 -16.78
CA ALA A 14 20.69 -2.98 -16.00
C ALA A 14 20.39 -3.11 -14.49
N LEU A 15 21.04 -4.06 -13.82
CA LEU A 15 20.99 -4.24 -12.38
C LEU A 15 22.34 -3.82 -11.82
N ARG A 16 22.32 -2.91 -10.83
CA ARG A 16 23.51 -2.47 -10.14
C ARG A 16 23.41 -2.79 -8.66
N VAL A 17 24.35 -3.53 -8.14
CA VAL A 17 24.54 -3.72 -6.71
C VAL A 17 25.21 -2.46 -6.16
N THR A 18 24.55 -1.78 -5.24
CA THR A 18 25.05 -0.53 -4.62
C THR A 18 25.75 -0.77 -3.30
N ASP A 19 25.46 -1.90 -2.66
CA ASP A 19 26.08 -2.29 -1.39
C ASP A 19 25.99 -3.82 -1.21
N GLY A 20 27.03 -4.42 -0.61
CA GLY A 20 27.11 -5.86 -0.37
C GLY A 20 27.41 -6.67 -1.63
N ALA A 21 27.14 -7.97 -1.55
CA ALA A 21 27.24 -8.93 -2.65
C ALA A 21 25.86 -9.52 -2.96
N ALA A 22 25.61 -9.78 -4.22
CA ALA A 22 24.36 -10.43 -4.65
C ALA A 22 24.67 -11.55 -5.64
N GLU A 23 24.00 -12.68 -5.47
CA GLU A 23 23.98 -13.77 -6.44
C GLU A 23 22.61 -13.78 -7.13
N LEU A 24 22.60 -13.70 -8.43
CA LEU A 24 21.37 -13.67 -9.24
C LEU A 24 21.26 -14.95 -10.06
N GLN A 25 20.25 -15.77 -9.77
CA GLN A 25 20.00 -17.00 -10.52
C GLN A 25 19.10 -16.75 -11.75
N ARG A 26 18.08 -15.90 -11.59
CA ARG A 26 17.08 -15.68 -12.65
C ARG A 26 16.42 -14.32 -12.53
N VAL A 27 16.13 -13.70 -13.65
CA VAL A 27 15.19 -12.61 -13.79
C VAL A 27 13.98 -13.13 -14.56
N VAL A 28 12.79 -12.88 -14.07
CA VAL A 28 11.53 -13.26 -14.74
C VAL A 28 10.72 -12.00 -14.97
N LEU A 29 10.36 -11.75 -16.21
CA LEU A 29 9.41 -10.72 -16.59
C LEU A 29 8.06 -11.41 -16.81
N THR A 30 7.05 -10.98 -16.07
CA THR A 30 5.68 -11.44 -16.24
C THR A 30 4.82 -10.27 -16.71
N PRO A 31 3.90 -10.49 -17.67
CA PRO A 31 2.93 -9.46 -18.01
C PRO A 31 2.19 -8.98 -16.75
N ALA A 32 2.11 -7.66 -16.57
CA ALA A 32 1.26 -7.10 -15.54
C ALA A 32 -0.20 -7.24 -16.01
N THR A 33 -0.99 -8.00 -15.25
CA THR A 33 -2.44 -8.02 -15.43
C THR A 33 -3.00 -6.90 -14.58
N GLU A 34 -3.71 -5.96 -15.19
CA GLU A 34 -4.43 -4.93 -14.42
C GLU A 34 -5.55 -5.61 -13.61
N PRO A 35 -5.65 -5.31 -12.31
CA PRO A 35 -6.73 -5.83 -11.52
C PRO A 35 -8.08 -5.36 -12.07
N ALA A 36 -9.09 -6.23 -12.05
CA ALA A 36 -10.44 -5.84 -12.40
C ALA A 36 -10.98 -4.80 -11.41
N ALA A 37 -11.93 -3.99 -11.84
CA ALA A 37 -12.65 -3.10 -10.93
C ALA A 37 -13.42 -3.91 -9.87
N TYR A 38 -13.63 -3.31 -8.70
CA TYR A 38 -14.41 -3.92 -7.63
C TYR A 38 -15.84 -4.22 -8.09
N ASP A 39 -16.27 -5.45 -7.92
CA ASP A 39 -17.64 -5.87 -8.19
C ASP A 39 -18.41 -6.08 -6.88
N PRO A 40 -19.29 -5.16 -6.49
CA PRO A 40 -20.09 -5.32 -5.29
C PRO A 40 -21.10 -6.49 -5.38
N ALA A 41 -21.46 -6.95 -6.58
CA ALA A 41 -22.36 -8.08 -6.77
C ALA A 41 -21.68 -9.44 -6.48
N ALA A 42 -20.35 -9.48 -6.52
CA ALA A 42 -19.57 -10.67 -6.15
C ALA A 42 -19.56 -10.90 -4.62
N VAL A 43 -19.90 -9.88 -3.82
CA VAL A 43 -19.98 -9.99 -2.35
C VAL A 43 -21.28 -10.71 -1.98
N GLN A 44 -21.18 -11.99 -1.71
CA GLN A 44 -22.31 -12.78 -1.22
C GLN A 44 -22.27 -12.80 0.30
N GLY A 45 -23.30 -12.26 0.93
CA GLY A 45 -23.43 -11.99 2.33
C GLY A 45 -22.79 -13.04 3.25
N GLY A 46 -22.01 -12.55 4.16
CA GLY A 46 -21.44 -13.29 5.26
C GLY A 46 -21.27 -12.32 6.41
N ASP A 47 -21.93 -12.57 7.52
CA ASP A 47 -21.77 -11.82 8.73
C ASP A 47 -20.34 -12.08 9.27
N ALA A 48 -19.37 -11.29 8.84
CA ALA A 48 -18.13 -11.18 9.57
C ALA A 48 -18.43 -10.38 10.85
N ALA A 49 -18.95 -11.05 11.84
CA ALA A 49 -19.22 -10.48 13.17
C ALA A 49 -17.94 -10.32 14.00
N GLU A 50 -16.77 -10.37 13.35
CA GLU A 50 -15.47 -10.32 14.01
C GLU A 50 -14.70 -9.08 13.57
N VAL A 51 -14.17 -8.35 14.54
CA VAL A 51 -13.22 -7.26 14.30
C VAL A 51 -11.83 -7.76 14.65
N ILE A 52 -10.94 -7.75 13.67
CA ILE A 52 -9.55 -8.18 13.83
C ILE A 52 -8.68 -6.94 13.90
N PRO A 53 -8.21 -6.51 15.08
CA PRO A 53 -7.27 -5.40 15.19
C PRO A 53 -5.90 -5.81 14.68
N ILE A 54 -5.27 -4.93 13.90
CA ILE A 54 -3.90 -5.10 13.39
C ILE A 54 -3.13 -3.86 13.80
N GLU A 55 -2.26 -4.00 14.79
CA GLU A 55 -1.45 -2.89 15.26
C GLU A 55 -0.37 -2.54 14.23
N GLY A 56 -0.20 -1.23 13.96
CA GLY A 56 0.72 -0.77 12.93
C GLY A 56 2.17 -1.21 13.19
N GLU A 57 2.61 -1.13 14.43
CA GLU A 57 3.97 -1.52 14.87
C GLU A 57 4.22 -3.03 14.82
N SER A 58 3.16 -3.85 14.73
CA SER A 58 3.28 -5.32 14.62
C SER A 58 3.69 -5.83 13.25
N ALA A 59 4.09 -4.93 12.34
CA ALA A 59 4.54 -5.29 10.99
C ALA A 59 5.65 -6.33 11.00
N VAL A 60 5.49 -7.37 10.14
CA VAL A 60 6.43 -8.51 10.10
C VAL A 60 7.50 -8.36 9.02
N LEU A 61 7.21 -7.63 7.93
CA LEU A 61 8.16 -7.35 6.86
C LEU A 61 8.12 -5.86 6.50
N LYS A 62 9.30 -5.33 6.17
CA LYS A 62 9.49 -3.94 5.76
C LYS A 62 10.53 -3.90 4.66
N SER A 63 10.27 -3.12 3.60
CA SER A 63 11.17 -3.01 2.44
C SER A 63 12.43 -2.21 2.74
N SER A 64 12.41 -1.38 3.79
CA SER A 64 13.53 -0.51 4.17
C SER A 64 13.78 -0.59 5.68
N LEU A 65 15.04 -0.49 6.07
CA LEU A 65 15.46 -0.42 7.48
C LEU A 65 15.01 0.87 8.17
N SER A 66 14.70 1.92 7.41
CA SER A 66 14.17 3.18 7.94
C SER A 66 12.71 3.09 8.39
N LEU A 67 11.98 2.06 7.97
CA LEU A 67 10.60 1.82 8.37
C LEU A 67 10.56 1.15 9.74
N ILE A 68 10.75 1.93 10.78
CA ILE A 68 10.75 1.47 12.17
C ILE A 68 9.43 1.82 12.86
N PRO A 69 8.99 1.02 13.82
CA PRO A 69 7.92 1.41 14.74
C PRO A 69 8.32 2.66 15.53
N LEU A 70 7.33 3.52 15.77
CA LEU A 70 7.48 4.81 16.45
C LEU A 70 6.43 4.94 17.56
N SER A 71 6.59 5.94 18.42
CA SER A 71 5.66 6.26 19.51
C SER A 71 4.98 7.60 19.28
N ASP A 72 3.68 7.67 19.54
CA ASP A 72 2.93 8.91 19.59
C ASP A 72 1.97 8.88 20.80
N ASP A 73 2.26 9.73 21.77
CA ASP A 73 1.47 9.89 22.99
C ASP A 73 0.56 11.12 22.92
N SER A 74 0.49 11.80 21.77
CA SER A 74 -0.28 13.03 21.61
C SER A 74 -1.77 12.83 21.42
N SER A 75 -2.23 11.60 21.20
CA SER A 75 -3.63 11.31 20.92
C SER A 75 -4.13 10.07 21.67
N PRO A 76 -5.29 10.18 22.34
CA PRO A 76 -5.91 9.02 22.98
C PRO A 76 -6.49 8.00 22.00
N ARG A 77 -6.46 8.29 20.70
CA ARG A 77 -6.94 7.38 19.65
C ARG A 77 -5.89 6.32 19.28
N VAL A 78 -4.63 6.54 19.64
CA VAL A 78 -3.52 5.64 19.29
C VAL A 78 -3.31 4.67 20.46
N SER A 79 -3.22 3.40 20.16
CA SER A 79 -3.04 2.31 21.12
C SER A 79 -1.81 1.48 20.70
N PRO A 80 -1.05 0.94 21.67
CA PRO A 80 -1.15 1.14 23.11
C PRO A 80 -0.68 2.53 23.55
N ALA A 81 -1.35 3.13 24.52
CA ALA A 81 -0.94 4.37 25.15
C ALA A 81 -0.65 4.14 26.65
N ASP A 82 0.42 4.73 27.13
CA ASP A 82 0.80 4.67 28.54
C ASP A 82 1.29 6.06 28.97
N PRO A 83 0.68 6.69 29.99
CA PRO A 83 1.05 8.04 30.41
C PRO A 83 2.43 8.15 31.06
N THR A 84 3.05 7.02 31.40
CA THR A 84 4.33 6.96 32.13
C THR A 84 5.47 6.41 31.31
N VAL A 85 5.18 5.64 30.25
CA VAL A 85 6.18 4.97 29.43
C VAL A 85 5.83 5.15 27.96
N SER A 86 6.77 5.65 27.17
CA SER A 86 6.63 5.73 25.72
C SER A 86 6.55 4.32 25.12
N ARG A 87 5.47 4.03 24.41
CA ARG A 87 5.23 2.75 23.75
C ARG A 87 5.22 2.93 22.24
N LEU A 88 5.83 1.97 21.55
CA LEU A 88 5.71 1.91 20.10
C LEU A 88 4.24 1.59 19.75
N ASN A 89 3.59 2.44 18.96
CA ASN A 89 2.16 2.34 18.68
C ASN A 89 1.76 2.78 17.27
N TYR A 90 2.74 3.02 16.39
CA TYR A 90 2.51 3.21 14.96
C TYR A 90 3.77 2.91 14.15
N ILE A 91 3.64 2.86 12.83
CA ILE A 91 4.76 2.68 11.90
C ILE A 91 4.63 3.64 10.72
N GLY A 92 5.76 4.07 10.16
CA GLY A 92 5.82 4.89 8.94
C GLY A 92 6.27 6.31 9.19
N GLY A 93 5.35 7.29 9.20
CA GLY A 93 5.68 8.72 9.27
C GLY A 93 6.45 9.20 8.04
N ALA A 94 7.33 10.18 8.19
CA ALA A 94 8.15 10.76 7.12
C ALA A 94 9.03 9.73 6.40
N HIS A 95 9.39 8.64 7.08
CA HIS A 95 10.23 7.58 6.52
C HIS A 95 9.49 6.64 5.56
N TRP A 96 8.16 6.71 5.47
CA TRP A 96 7.36 5.88 4.57
C TRP A 96 6.87 6.68 3.36
N SER A 97 7.81 7.19 2.58
CA SER A 97 7.56 8.12 1.49
C SER A 97 8.19 7.73 0.15
N SER A 98 9.17 6.84 0.15
CA SER A 98 9.83 6.43 -1.08
C SER A 98 8.94 5.49 -1.91
N PRO A 99 8.88 5.65 -3.24
CA PRO A 99 8.10 4.77 -4.10
C PRO A 99 8.41 3.30 -3.87
N ASN A 100 7.37 2.46 -3.79
CA ASN A 100 7.40 1.04 -3.47
C ASN A 100 7.87 0.67 -2.05
N ASP A 101 8.14 1.62 -1.17
CA ASP A 101 8.31 1.30 0.25
C ASP A 101 7.07 0.56 0.75
N THR A 102 7.29 -0.63 1.26
CA THR A 102 6.23 -1.59 1.61
C THR A 102 6.34 -2.03 3.05
N ILE A 103 5.21 -2.03 3.72
CA ILE A 103 5.04 -2.60 5.05
C ILE A 103 4.04 -3.74 4.95
N THR A 104 4.35 -4.88 5.58
CA THR A 104 3.51 -6.08 5.55
C THR A 104 3.18 -6.55 6.95
N TRP A 105 1.93 -6.84 7.19
CA TRP A 105 1.39 -7.43 8.40
C TRP A 105 0.89 -8.84 8.14
N LYS A 106 0.93 -9.67 9.18
CA LYS A 106 0.23 -10.94 9.22
C LYS A 106 -1.07 -10.77 9.99
N VAL A 107 -2.13 -11.37 9.49
CA VAL A 107 -3.42 -11.43 10.13
C VAL A 107 -3.91 -12.87 10.18
N ASN A 108 -4.36 -13.32 11.33
CA ASN A 108 -5.02 -14.62 11.46
C ASN A 108 -6.53 -14.41 11.46
N VAL A 109 -7.19 -14.97 10.47
CA VAL A 109 -8.65 -14.91 10.31
C VAL A 109 -9.25 -16.21 10.83
N GLU A 110 -10.05 -16.12 11.88
CA GLU A 110 -10.66 -17.33 12.49
C GLU A 110 -11.85 -17.83 11.65
N LYS A 111 -12.63 -16.90 11.07
CA LYS A 111 -13.82 -17.22 10.30
C LYS A 111 -13.68 -16.72 8.87
N ALA A 112 -13.83 -17.62 7.90
CA ALA A 112 -13.88 -17.23 6.51
C ALA A 112 -15.07 -16.31 6.25
N GLY A 113 -14.86 -15.26 5.46
CA GLY A 113 -15.92 -14.30 5.14
C GLY A 113 -15.41 -13.02 4.49
N TYR A 114 -16.33 -12.07 4.35
CA TYR A 114 -16.04 -10.76 3.79
C TYR A 114 -15.75 -9.75 4.89
N TYR A 115 -14.61 -9.08 4.78
CA TYR A 115 -14.13 -8.09 5.74
C TYR A 115 -13.94 -6.74 5.06
N ALA A 116 -14.35 -5.67 5.71
CA ALA A 116 -14.01 -4.31 5.32
C ALA A 116 -12.74 -3.88 6.06
N LEU A 117 -11.85 -3.16 5.39
CA LEU A 117 -10.66 -2.60 6.01
C LEU A 117 -10.91 -1.18 6.51
N GLY A 118 -10.47 -0.91 7.72
CA GLY A 118 -10.40 0.42 8.31
C GLY A 118 -8.95 0.78 8.66
N PHE A 119 -8.62 2.06 8.57
CA PHE A 119 -7.31 2.58 8.88
C PHE A 119 -7.42 3.71 9.89
N LEU A 120 -6.74 3.58 11.02
CA LEU A 120 -6.41 4.71 11.88
C LEU A 120 -5.07 5.27 11.39
N TYR A 121 -5.06 6.48 10.85
CA TYR A 121 -3.89 7.05 10.20
C TYR A 121 -3.72 8.52 10.51
N ARG A 122 -2.51 9.02 10.31
CA ARG A 122 -2.19 10.45 10.23
C ARG A 122 -1.29 10.67 9.03
N GLN A 123 -1.62 11.63 8.19
CA GLN A 123 -0.77 12.09 7.08
C GLN A 123 -0.49 13.57 7.27
N SER A 124 0.59 13.91 7.94
CA SER A 124 0.98 15.27 8.29
C SER A 124 2.15 15.83 7.45
N GLU A 125 2.72 14.99 6.58
CA GLU A 125 3.93 15.34 5.84
C GLU A 125 3.66 16.10 4.54
N LEU A 126 2.58 15.77 3.83
CA LEU A 126 2.23 16.39 2.55
C LEU A 126 1.11 17.41 2.75
N LEU A 127 1.49 18.65 3.09
CA LEU A 127 0.56 19.73 3.39
C LEU A 127 -0.47 19.94 2.27
N GLY A 128 -1.74 19.78 2.61
CA GLY A 128 -2.87 19.93 1.69
C GLY A 128 -2.98 18.84 0.61
N GLY A 129 -2.07 17.87 0.60
CA GLY A 129 -2.01 16.83 -0.41
C GLY A 129 -2.63 15.52 0.03
N VAL A 130 -2.49 14.52 -0.85
CA VAL A 130 -2.97 13.14 -0.65
C VAL A 130 -1.79 12.19 -0.83
N SER A 131 -1.58 11.33 0.16
CA SER A 131 -0.65 10.22 0.06
C SER A 131 -1.38 8.96 -0.40
N TYR A 132 -0.75 8.17 -1.24
CA TYR A 132 -1.38 6.98 -1.82
C TYR A 132 -0.66 5.71 -1.39
N ARG A 133 -1.45 4.67 -1.16
CA ARG A 133 -0.93 3.32 -0.88
C ARG A 133 -1.65 2.29 -1.75
N ARG A 134 -0.89 1.33 -2.24
CA ARG A 134 -1.39 0.13 -2.89
C ARG A 134 -1.53 -0.96 -1.84
N LEU A 135 -2.71 -1.56 -1.77
CA LEU A 135 -2.98 -2.72 -0.93
C LEU A 135 -2.73 -4.00 -1.72
N ALA A 136 -2.02 -4.94 -1.11
CA ALA A 136 -1.98 -6.32 -1.57
C ALA A 136 -2.41 -7.25 -0.42
N VAL A 137 -3.17 -8.27 -0.77
CA VAL A 137 -3.59 -9.38 0.10
C VAL A 137 -2.92 -10.63 -0.45
N ASP A 138 -2.18 -11.33 0.39
CA ASP A 138 -1.41 -12.52 0.00
C ASP A 138 -0.55 -12.31 -1.27
N GLY A 139 0.01 -11.10 -1.38
CA GLY A 139 0.87 -10.71 -2.48
C GLY A 139 0.15 -10.27 -3.77
N ALA A 140 -1.17 -10.32 -3.82
CA ALA A 140 -1.97 -9.91 -4.96
C ALA A 140 -2.82 -8.66 -4.65
N VAL A 141 -2.96 -7.76 -5.64
CA VAL A 141 -3.90 -6.64 -5.55
C VAL A 141 -5.31 -7.18 -5.81
N PRO A 142 -6.26 -7.03 -4.89
CA PRO A 142 -7.55 -7.71 -5.00
C PRO A 142 -8.46 -7.14 -6.08
N PHE A 143 -8.40 -5.83 -6.32
CA PHE A 143 -9.16 -5.12 -7.36
C PHE A 143 -8.54 -3.74 -7.63
N ALA A 144 -8.94 -3.07 -8.70
CA ALA A 144 -8.29 -1.87 -9.23
C ALA A 144 -8.24 -0.71 -8.20
N GLU A 145 -9.28 -0.52 -7.41
CA GLU A 145 -9.33 0.56 -6.41
C GLU A 145 -8.31 0.36 -5.27
N ALA A 146 -7.88 -0.88 -5.03
CA ALA A 146 -6.85 -1.20 -4.06
C ALA A 146 -5.44 -0.76 -4.48
N GLU A 147 -5.24 -0.41 -5.76
CA GLU A 147 -3.99 0.19 -6.25
C GLU A 147 -3.74 1.59 -5.71
N ARG A 148 -4.79 2.31 -5.27
CA ARG A 148 -4.73 3.75 -4.99
C ARG A 148 -5.57 4.18 -3.79
N ILE A 149 -5.32 3.60 -2.63
CA ILE A 149 -5.98 4.04 -1.39
C ILE A 149 -5.46 5.43 -1.01
N LYS A 150 -6.38 6.36 -0.81
CA LYS A 150 -6.10 7.78 -0.54
C LYS A 150 -6.01 8.04 0.95
N PHE A 151 -4.94 8.67 1.40
CA PHE A 151 -4.74 9.18 2.76
C PHE A 151 -4.60 10.69 2.70
N LYS A 152 -5.64 11.40 3.08
CA LYS A 152 -5.70 12.87 3.02
C LYS A 152 -4.82 13.49 4.10
N TYR A 153 -4.32 14.70 3.82
CA TYR A 153 -3.60 15.50 4.80
C TYR A 153 -4.46 15.76 6.04
N GLY A 154 -3.84 15.60 7.19
CA GLY A 154 -4.39 15.92 8.50
C GLY A 154 -3.32 15.82 9.57
N THR A 155 -3.31 16.77 10.51
CA THR A 155 -2.35 16.83 11.63
C THR A 155 -2.76 15.95 12.81
N SER A 156 -4.00 15.48 12.82
CA SER A 156 -4.54 14.59 13.84
C SER A 156 -4.72 13.18 13.30
N TRP A 157 -4.72 12.20 14.20
CA TRP A 157 -5.11 10.84 13.87
C TRP A 157 -6.58 10.79 13.50
N ASP A 158 -6.87 10.17 12.37
CA ASP A 158 -8.21 10.03 11.81
C ASP A 158 -8.48 8.60 11.37
N TYR A 159 -9.76 8.22 11.38
CA TYR A 159 -10.18 6.90 10.95
C TYR A 159 -10.88 6.98 9.61
N GLN A 160 -10.47 6.13 8.68
CA GLN A 160 -11.20 5.96 7.43
C GLN A 160 -11.43 4.48 7.13
N THR A 161 -12.59 4.16 6.59
CA THR A 161 -12.87 2.88 5.98
C THR A 161 -12.43 2.91 4.51
N PHE A 162 -11.83 1.85 4.03
CA PHE A 162 -11.56 1.69 2.61
C PHE A 162 -12.90 1.51 1.87
N SER A 163 -13.33 2.57 1.18
CA SER A 163 -14.69 2.66 0.65
C SER A 163 -14.77 3.56 -0.58
N GLN A 164 -15.84 3.36 -1.36
CA GLN A 164 -16.29 4.32 -2.37
C GLN A 164 -17.47 5.12 -1.79
N GLY A 165 -17.18 6.37 -1.40
CA GLY A 165 -18.15 7.15 -0.65
C GLY A 165 -18.50 6.46 0.67
N ASN A 166 -19.78 6.15 0.88
CA ASN A 166 -20.25 5.48 2.08
C ASN A 166 -20.36 3.95 1.95
N LYS A 167 -19.88 3.37 0.83
CA LYS A 167 -19.97 1.94 0.58
C LYS A 167 -18.59 1.31 0.78
N PRO A 168 -18.36 0.50 1.83
CA PRO A 168 -17.10 -0.19 2.04
C PRO A 168 -16.77 -1.14 0.89
N TYR A 169 -15.49 -1.27 0.59
CA TYR A 169 -14.98 -2.39 -0.18
C TYR A 169 -14.81 -3.59 0.72
N TYR A 170 -15.28 -4.73 0.28
CA TYR A 170 -15.17 -5.98 1.03
C TYR A 170 -14.14 -6.90 0.37
N LEU A 171 -13.31 -7.49 1.19
CA LEU A 171 -12.29 -8.48 0.83
C LEU A 171 -12.69 -9.83 1.40
N TYR A 172 -12.64 -10.86 0.60
CA TYR A 172 -12.89 -12.21 1.09
C TYR A 172 -11.61 -12.81 1.65
N PHE A 173 -11.70 -13.31 2.87
CA PHE A 173 -10.63 -14.09 3.50
C PHE A 173 -11.12 -15.48 3.83
N THR A 174 -10.27 -16.48 3.58
CA THR A 174 -10.45 -17.81 4.13
C THR A 174 -10.07 -17.82 5.61
N ALA A 175 -10.42 -18.87 6.35
CA ALA A 175 -9.85 -19.04 7.68
C ALA A 175 -8.37 -19.42 7.59
N GLY A 176 -7.53 -18.80 8.43
CA GLY A 176 -6.09 -19.03 8.45
C GLY A 176 -5.27 -17.75 8.47
N GLU A 177 -3.95 -17.90 8.26
CA GLU A 177 -3.00 -16.79 8.21
C GLU A 177 -3.00 -16.16 6.81
N HIS A 178 -3.13 -14.84 6.77
CA HIS A 178 -3.04 -14.00 5.58
C HIS A 178 -1.99 -12.91 5.75
N THR A 179 -1.56 -12.33 4.64
CA THR A 179 -0.69 -11.16 4.64
C THR A 179 -1.41 -9.96 4.04
N LEU A 180 -1.30 -8.81 4.70
CA LEU A 180 -1.72 -7.51 4.20
C LEU A 180 -0.48 -6.64 3.99
N SER A 181 -0.32 -6.09 2.80
CA SER A 181 0.79 -5.21 2.48
C SER A 181 0.30 -3.87 1.97
N LEU A 182 0.89 -2.79 2.46
CA LEU A 182 0.68 -1.45 1.94
C LEU A 182 1.99 -0.91 1.37
N SER A 183 1.96 -0.53 0.10
CA SER A 183 3.11 0.02 -0.61
C SER A 183 2.88 1.47 -1.01
N VAL A 184 3.90 2.32 -0.89
CA VAL A 184 3.86 3.70 -1.39
C VAL A 184 3.69 3.70 -2.91
N THR A 185 2.73 4.46 -3.41
CA THR A 185 2.52 4.66 -4.85
C THR A 185 2.33 6.15 -5.15
N ALA A 186 2.66 6.55 -6.36
CA ALA A 186 2.45 7.92 -6.82
C ALA A 186 0.97 8.27 -7.06
N GLY A 187 0.07 7.27 -7.00
CA GLY A 187 -1.36 7.45 -7.18
C GLY A 187 -1.70 8.08 -8.55
N GLU A 188 -2.51 9.14 -8.51
CA GLU A 188 -2.92 9.88 -9.72
C GLU A 188 -1.75 10.59 -10.42
N LEU A 189 -0.70 10.97 -9.68
CA LEU A 189 0.49 11.60 -10.26
C LEU A 189 1.23 10.68 -11.23
N ASN A 190 1.09 9.36 -11.08
CA ASN A 190 1.72 8.41 -11.98
C ASN A 190 1.13 8.46 -13.41
N GLU A 191 -0.15 8.75 -13.54
CA GLU A 191 -0.81 8.91 -14.84
C GLU A 191 -0.36 10.20 -15.52
N ILE A 192 -0.32 11.29 -14.77
CA ILE A 192 0.19 12.58 -15.25
C ILE A 192 1.65 12.45 -15.71
N HIS A 193 2.47 11.73 -14.97
CA HIS A 193 3.86 11.48 -15.32
C HIS A 193 3.98 10.68 -16.61
N LYS A 194 3.21 9.61 -16.78
CA LYS A 194 3.16 8.82 -18.02
C LYS A 194 2.70 9.63 -19.23
N GLU A 195 1.69 10.47 -19.06
CA GLU A 195 1.21 11.37 -20.12
C GLU A 195 2.25 12.41 -20.50
N LEU A 196 2.96 12.94 -19.51
CA LEU A 196 4.04 13.89 -19.72
C LEU A 196 5.20 13.23 -20.49
N GLU A 197 5.65 12.05 -20.07
CA GLU A 197 6.69 11.28 -20.74
C GLU A 197 6.29 10.94 -22.19
N ALA A 198 5.07 10.48 -22.42
CA ALA A 198 4.56 10.20 -23.75
C ALA A 198 4.49 11.46 -24.64
N THR A 199 4.20 12.60 -24.03
CA THR A 199 4.18 13.89 -24.74
C THR A 199 5.59 14.36 -25.11
N VAL A 200 6.52 14.28 -24.16
CA VAL A 200 7.93 14.62 -24.40
C VAL A 200 8.54 13.71 -25.47
N SER A 201 8.26 12.41 -25.45
CA SER A 201 8.71 11.47 -26.48
C SER A 201 8.17 11.85 -27.86
N ARG A 202 6.88 12.16 -27.98
CA ARG A 202 6.27 12.62 -29.24
C ARG A 202 6.86 13.94 -29.72
N MET A 203 7.23 14.83 -28.83
CA MET A 203 7.94 16.07 -29.19
C MET A 203 9.37 15.78 -29.73
N GLY A 204 10.06 14.82 -29.10
CA GLY A 204 11.38 14.38 -29.59
C GLY A 204 11.33 13.81 -31.01
N ASP A 205 10.29 13.02 -31.33
CA ASP A 205 10.10 12.44 -32.67
C ASP A 205 9.76 13.48 -33.75
N LEU A 206 9.33 14.69 -33.36
CA LEU A 206 9.04 15.78 -34.30
C LEU A 206 10.29 16.62 -34.66
N TYR A 207 11.40 16.45 -33.95
CA TYR A 207 12.65 17.19 -34.13
C TYR A 207 13.74 16.34 -34.83
N VAL A 208 13.41 15.14 -35.33
CA VAL A 208 14.23 14.29 -36.13
C VAL A 208 13.66 14.29 -37.56
#